data_9744a099c8c7d74cbb81ff2e52e2be7a
#
_entry.id   9744a099c8c7d74cbb81ff2e52e2be7a
#
_cell.length_a   1.000
_cell.length_b   1.000
_cell.length_c   1.000
_cell.angle_alpha   90.00
_cell.angle_beta   90.00
_cell.angle_gamma   90.00
#
_symmetry.space_group_name_H-M   'P 1'
#
loop_
_entity.id
_entity.type
_entity.pdbx_description
1 polymer ?
#
loop_
_entity_poly.entity_id
_entity_poly.type
_entity_poly.pdbx_seq_one_letter_code
_entity_poly.pdbx_strand_id
1 'polypeptide(L)'
;LAQSEHAGDRFNRSFEYDGLTGNYAGFLLDEVFPFVESQKATDGRVLRLSKNGNDRAIGGSSSGAVCAFTAAWEYPNEFSRVFSAIGTYVGLRGADRYDILIRKQEPKPIRIFLQDGSGDLDIYAGDWWKANESMERALTFAGYDVRHAWGTGGHNGQHGTAIFPEAMRWLWRDYPAPIKAGRTKNQFLNDILPDDDKGWELVGENYGFTEGMAVNTRGEIFFQDIPNSKTYKIASDGKAELYIADSKKASGTTFSTSGEMLTITGGWSEPPTKQLHRYKTPAKYDVVADEMPDNDVTIAFNGNIYVRSPDGRERPSNLYLIRADGTRHIVDEGLKFANGVCLSPDQTQLYVTESATHWVWVYQIQPDGMLSHKQRYGWLHVRDVDENAWSDGIKCDRDGRIYVTSLSGLQVMDPLGRVQAIIPVPKTKGQVSNLTFGGPEFDVLYITCHDKVYRRKVKVKGANNFEKPIKLPNPRL
;
A
#
# COMPACT_ATOMS: atom_id res chain seq x y z
N LEU A 1 32.76 7.80 7.53
CA LEU A 1 31.56 7.40 8.27
C LEU A 1 30.74 8.66 8.51
N ALA A 2 29.57 8.74 7.90
CA ALA A 2 28.64 9.81 8.18
C ALA A 2 28.29 9.76 9.67
N GLN A 3 28.28 10.91 10.33
CA GLN A 3 27.79 11.01 11.71
C GLN A 3 26.28 11.19 11.65
N SER A 4 25.52 10.30 12.30
CA SER A 4 24.09 10.46 12.48
C SER A 4 23.80 11.65 13.40
N GLU A 5 22.84 12.47 13.00
CA GLU A 5 22.22 13.43 13.92
C GLU A 5 21.24 12.76 14.89
N HIS A 6 20.96 11.47 14.72
CA HIS A 6 20.08 10.71 15.60
C HIS A 6 20.74 10.49 16.95
N ALA A 7 20.14 11.03 18.00
CA ALA A 7 20.72 11.03 19.35
C ALA A 7 21.00 9.61 19.94
N GLY A 8 20.29 8.59 19.47
CA GLY A 8 20.44 7.19 19.92
C GLY A 8 21.44 6.37 19.13
N ASP A 9 21.99 6.88 18.03
CA ASP A 9 22.90 6.10 17.15
C ASP A 9 24.24 6.77 16.99
N ARG A 10 25.13 6.45 17.89
CA ARG A 10 26.48 7.04 17.95
C ARG A 10 27.32 6.80 16.70
N PHE A 11 27.06 5.71 15.96
CA PHE A 11 27.81 5.28 14.79
C PHE A 11 27.00 5.28 13.50
N ASN A 12 25.75 5.68 13.57
CA ASN A 12 24.79 5.76 12.45
C ASN A 12 24.47 4.46 11.71
N ARG A 13 25.33 3.45 11.82
CA ARG A 13 25.27 2.23 11.01
C ARG A 13 23.94 1.47 11.17
N SER A 14 23.51 1.25 12.40
CA SER A 14 22.29 0.48 12.65
C SER A 14 21.05 1.25 12.17
N PHE A 15 21.05 2.56 12.34
CA PHE A 15 19.96 3.42 11.87
C PHE A 15 19.85 3.42 10.34
N GLU A 16 20.98 3.51 9.64
CA GLU A 16 21.01 3.56 8.16
C GLU A 16 20.78 2.18 7.52
N TYR A 17 21.31 1.10 8.13
CA TYR A 17 21.43 -0.19 7.45
C TYR A 17 20.38 -1.21 7.90
N ASP A 18 19.96 -1.22 9.17
CA ASP A 18 19.08 -2.25 9.69
C ASP A 18 17.59 -1.89 9.58
N GLY A 19 17.26 -0.63 9.23
CA GLY A 19 15.89 -0.18 9.05
C GLY A 19 15.27 -0.63 7.72
N LEU A 20 13.95 -0.86 7.72
CA LEU A 20 13.17 -1.27 6.54
C LEU A 20 12.70 -0.08 5.69
N THR A 21 13.60 0.87 5.41
CA THR A 21 13.25 2.07 4.62
C THR A 21 14.06 2.16 3.34
N GLY A 22 13.51 2.85 2.33
CA GLY A 22 14.23 3.19 1.11
C GLY A 22 15.25 4.32 1.25
N ASN A 23 15.47 4.87 2.45
CA ASN A 23 16.30 6.08 2.65
C ASN A 23 17.73 5.90 2.18
N TYR A 24 18.36 4.76 2.49
CA TYR A 24 19.73 4.50 2.04
C TYR A 24 19.82 4.39 0.51
N ALA A 25 18.85 3.74 -0.13
CA ALA A 25 18.80 3.69 -1.58
C ALA A 25 18.56 5.09 -2.18
N GLY A 26 17.68 5.89 -1.59
CA GLY A 26 17.48 7.29 -1.96
C GLY A 26 18.77 8.09 -1.87
N PHE A 27 19.50 7.98 -0.76
CA PHE A 27 20.82 8.61 -0.60
C PHE A 27 21.81 8.21 -1.72
N LEU A 28 21.86 6.92 -2.08
CA LEU A 28 22.69 6.47 -3.19
C LEU A 28 22.26 7.09 -4.53
N LEU A 29 20.96 7.13 -4.80
CA LEU A 29 20.42 7.57 -6.08
C LEU A 29 20.45 9.09 -6.25
N ASP A 30 20.14 9.83 -5.19
CA ASP A 30 19.90 11.27 -5.25
C ASP A 30 21.15 12.09 -4.90
N GLU A 31 22.11 11.51 -4.16
CA GLU A 31 23.32 12.21 -3.71
C GLU A 31 24.61 11.54 -4.21
N VAL A 32 24.81 10.24 -3.90
CA VAL A 32 26.11 9.59 -4.18
C VAL A 32 26.32 9.41 -5.68
N PHE A 33 25.35 8.90 -6.43
CA PHE A 33 25.51 8.68 -7.87
C PHE A 33 25.69 9.99 -8.65
N PRO A 34 24.90 11.05 -8.43
CA PRO A 34 25.17 12.36 -9.03
C PRO A 34 26.53 12.94 -8.67
N PHE A 35 26.97 12.78 -7.41
CA PHE A 35 28.32 13.20 -7.01
C PHE A 35 29.39 12.43 -7.78
N VAL A 36 29.28 11.10 -7.91
CA VAL A 36 30.23 10.29 -8.70
C VAL A 36 30.27 10.75 -10.16
N GLU A 37 29.10 10.98 -10.77
CA GLU A 37 28.97 11.42 -12.17
C GLU A 37 29.54 12.85 -12.37
N SER A 38 29.59 13.68 -11.34
CA SER A 38 30.22 14.99 -11.39
C SER A 38 31.75 14.92 -11.40
N GLN A 39 32.36 13.78 -11.04
CA GLN A 39 33.78 13.55 -10.99
C GLN A 39 34.32 13.07 -12.35
N LYS A 40 35.65 13.08 -12.48
CA LYS A 40 36.36 12.47 -13.59
C LYS A 40 37.26 11.34 -13.10
N ALA A 41 37.44 10.33 -13.91
CA ALA A 41 38.43 9.29 -13.68
C ALA A 41 39.87 9.92 -13.72
N THR A 42 40.83 9.20 -13.18
CA THR A 42 42.26 9.65 -13.14
C THR A 42 42.83 9.94 -14.53
N ASP A 43 42.29 9.32 -15.56
CA ASP A 43 42.66 9.53 -16.97
C ASP A 43 41.84 10.65 -17.66
N GLY A 44 41.02 11.40 -16.89
CA GLY A 44 40.22 12.53 -17.37
C GLY A 44 38.85 12.17 -17.99
N ARG A 45 38.52 10.88 -18.11
CA ARG A 45 37.19 10.45 -18.62
C ARG A 45 36.05 10.88 -17.70
N VAL A 46 34.94 11.32 -18.27
CA VAL A 46 33.70 11.58 -17.56
C VAL A 46 33.10 10.26 -17.08
N LEU A 47 32.76 10.19 -15.79
CA LEU A 47 32.09 9.03 -15.22
C LEU A 47 30.62 9.09 -15.58
N ARG A 48 30.04 7.95 -15.98
CA ARG A 48 28.63 7.77 -16.26
C ARG A 48 28.18 6.44 -15.70
N LEU A 49 27.16 6.47 -14.84
CA LEU A 49 26.55 5.28 -14.26
C LEU A 49 25.34 4.88 -15.10
N SER A 50 25.17 3.58 -15.33
CA SER A 50 23.93 3.11 -15.96
C SER A 50 22.73 3.51 -15.11
N LYS A 51 21.64 3.96 -15.77
CA LYS A 51 20.35 4.26 -15.14
C LYS A 51 19.39 3.07 -15.20
N ASN A 52 19.82 1.96 -15.73
CA ASN A 52 19.04 0.73 -15.82
C ASN A 52 19.40 -0.16 -14.62
N GLY A 53 18.43 -0.47 -13.76
CA GLY A 53 18.64 -1.35 -12.61
C GLY A 53 19.11 -2.76 -12.96
N ASN A 54 18.83 -3.22 -14.19
CA ASN A 54 19.37 -4.49 -14.68
C ASN A 54 20.90 -4.51 -14.82
N ASP A 55 21.54 -3.34 -14.86
CA ASP A 55 22.99 -3.17 -14.92
C ASP A 55 23.62 -2.96 -13.55
N ARG A 56 22.82 -3.05 -12.48
CA ARG A 56 23.25 -2.76 -11.11
C ARG A 56 23.06 -3.94 -10.19
N ALA A 57 24.06 -4.17 -9.35
CA ALA A 57 23.99 -5.06 -8.21
C ALA A 57 24.34 -4.27 -6.94
N ILE A 58 23.79 -4.71 -5.82
CA ILE A 58 24.12 -4.19 -4.50
C ILE A 58 24.41 -5.37 -3.58
N GLY A 59 25.36 -5.24 -2.67
CA GLY A 59 25.73 -6.33 -1.77
C GLY A 59 26.34 -5.84 -0.47
N GLY A 60 26.28 -6.70 0.53
CA GLY A 60 26.82 -6.40 1.83
C GLY A 60 26.90 -7.62 2.74
N SER A 61 27.48 -7.40 3.91
CA SER A 61 27.60 -8.40 4.96
C SER A 61 26.94 -7.90 6.24
N SER A 62 26.31 -8.78 7.01
CA SER A 62 25.66 -8.44 8.29
C SER A 62 24.58 -7.37 8.09
N SER A 63 24.62 -6.26 8.81
CA SER A 63 23.74 -5.10 8.59
C SER A 63 23.81 -4.58 7.15
N GLY A 64 24.98 -4.63 6.51
CA GLY A 64 25.11 -4.26 5.10
C GLY A 64 24.36 -5.18 4.14
N ALA A 65 24.14 -6.45 4.50
CA ALA A 65 23.32 -7.37 3.73
C ALA A 65 21.83 -7.01 3.81
N VAL A 66 21.35 -6.64 4.99
CA VAL A 66 19.98 -6.11 5.16
C VAL A 66 19.80 -4.84 4.34
N CYS A 67 20.75 -3.90 4.46
CA CYS A 67 20.74 -2.64 3.70
C CYS A 67 20.68 -2.90 2.19
N ALA A 68 21.49 -3.82 1.67
CA ALA A 68 21.50 -4.18 0.25
C ALA A 68 20.17 -4.82 -0.20
N PHE A 69 19.63 -5.71 0.61
CA PHE A 69 18.32 -6.31 0.32
C PHE A 69 17.21 -5.25 0.35
N THR A 70 17.17 -4.41 1.40
CA THR A 70 16.19 -3.33 1.54
C THR A 70 16.27 -2.34 0.36
N ALA A 71 17.46 -1.97 -0.08
CA ALA A 71 17.64 -1.10 -1.24
C ALA A 71 17.01 -1.67 -2.51
N ALA A 72 17.26 -2.95 -2.81
CA ALA A 72 16.66 -3.64 -3.96
C ALA A 72 15.15 -3.89 -3.76
N TRP A 73 14.72 -4.19 -2.53
CA TRP A 73 13.32 -4.39 -2.19
C TRP A 73 12.48 -3.13 -2.41
N GLU A 74 12.99 -1.99 -1.97
CA GLU A 74 12.34 -0.69 -2.11
C GLU A 74 12.47 -0.09 -3.51
N TYR A 75 13.59 -0.34 -4.20
CA TYR A 75 13.89 0.20 -5.53
C TYR A 75 14.29 -0.92 -6.52
N PRO A 76 13.38 -1.87 -6.83
CA PRO A 76 13.70 -3.02 -7.67
C PRO A 76 14.05 -2.64 -9.12
N ASN A 77 13.60 -1.48 -9.60
CA ASN A 77 13.95 -0.93 -10.92
C ASN A 77 15.32 -0.25 -10.95
N GLU A 78 15.94 -0.02 -9.78
CA GLU A 78 17.27 0.60 -9.65
C GLU A 78 18.35 -0.42 -9.27
N PHE A 79 17.98 -1.48 -8.55
CA PHE A 79 18.87 -2.55 -8.12
C PHE A 79 18.18 -3.90 -8.31
N SER A 80 18.63 -4.68 -9.29
CA SER A 80 17.98 -5.95 -9.60
C SER A 80 18.73 -7.18 -9.10
N ARG A 81 19.94 -7.03 -8.56
CA ARG A 81 20.78 -8.14 -8.06
C ARG A 81 21.29 -7.85 -6.67
N VAL A 82 21.15 -8.82 -5.77
CA VAL A 82 21.54 -8.70 -4.35
C VAL A 82 22.51 -9.83 -3.98
N PHE A 83 23.64 -9.44 -3.40
CA PHE A 83 24.53 -10.35 -2.67
C PHE A 83 24.40 -10.06 -1.16
N SER A 84 23.90 -11.05 -0.42
CA SER A 84 23.66 -10.95 1.02
C SER A 84 24.48 -12.00 1.76
N ALA A 85 25.52 -11.58 2.48
CA ALA A 85 26.38 -12.46 3.27
C ALA A 85 26.11 -12.27 4.77
N ILE A 86 25.98 -13.37 5.52
CA ILE A 86 25.74 -13.37 6.99
C ILE A 86 24.71 -12.32 7.39
N GLY A 87 23.55 -12.30 6.70
CA GLY A 87 22.56 -11.22 6.80
C GLY A 87 21.92 -11.08 8.17
N THR A 88 21.82 -9.85 8.67
CA THR A 88 21.24 -9.51 9.97
C THR A 88 19.69 -9.46 9.88
N TYR A 89 19.06 -10.53 9.46
CA TYR A 89 17.59 -10.64 9.37
C TYR A 89 16.93 -11.00 10.71
N VAL A 90 17.40 -10.40 11.78
CA VAL A 90 17.01 -10.62 13.18
C VAL A 90 16.41 -9.37 13.79
N GLY A 91 15.87 -9.48 15.03
CA GLY A 91 15.11 -8.45 15.71
C GLY A 91 15.93 -7.28 16.24
N LEU A 92 16.67 -6.58 15.37
CA LEU A 92 17.35 -5.33 15.72
C LEU A 92 16.52 -4.09 15.38
N ARG A 93 16.06 -3.95 14.13
CA ARG A 93 15.25 -2.83 13.64
C ARG A 93 14.21 -3.27 12.61
N GLY A 94 13.59 -4.43 12.82
CA GLY A 94 12.47 -4.94 12.04
C GLY A 94 12.83 -5.85 10.87
N ALA A 95 14.12 -6.14 10.61
CA ALA A 95 14.52 -7.02 9.50
C ALA A 95 14.05 -8.49 9.68
N ASP A 96 13.73 -8.90 10.90
CA ASP A 96 13.07 -10.16 11.23
C ASP A 96 11.66 -10.30 10.63
N ARG A 97 11.08 -9.22 10.11
CA ARG A 97 9.76 -9.25 9.45
C ARG A 97 9.83 -9.60 7.98
N TYR A 98 10.99 -9.60 7.35
CA TYR A 98 11.11 -9.83 5.92
C TYR A 98 10.59 -11.19 5.48
N ASP A 99 10.79 -12.24 6.26
CA ASP A 99 10.32 -13.59 5.92
C ASP A 99 8.78 -13.64 5.77
N ILE A 100 8.05 -12.87 6.58
CA ILE A 100 6.59 -12.75 6.51
C ILE A 100 6.17 -11.80 5.38
N LEU A 101 6.80 -10.64 5.25
CA LEU A 101 6.46 -9.64 4.23
C LEU A 101 6.68 -10.18 2.82
N ILE A 102 7.78 -10.89 2.59
CA ILE A 102 8.10 -11.52 1.31
C ILE A 102 7.00 -12.50 0.88
N ARG A 103 6.47 -13.29 1.81
CA ARG A 103 5.40 -14.26 1.54
C ARG A 103 4.06 -13.61 1.19
N LYS A 104 3.81 -12.40 1.71
CA LYS A 104 2.55 -11.67 1.53
C LYS A 104 2.58 -10.70 0.36
N GLN A 105 3.78 -10.26 -0.06
CA GLN A 105 3.91 -9.33 -1.18
C GLN A 105 4.00 -10.03 -2.53
N GLU A 106 3.57 -9.31 -3.54
CA GLU A 106 3.82 -9.65 -4.93
C GLU A 106 5.33 -9.67 -5.19
N PRO A 107 5.87 -10.72 -5.87
CA PRO A 107 7.30 -10.82 -6.11
C PRO A 107 7.80 -9.70 -7.03
N LYS A 108 8.97 -9.19 -6.71
CA LYS A 108 9.67 -8.13 -7.45
C LYS A 108 10.74 -8.72 -8.38
N PRO A 109 11.13 -8.03 -9.46
CA PRO A 109 12.11 -8.55 -10.43
C PRO A 109 13.55 -8.40 -9.91
N ILE A 110 13.86 -9.06 -8.80
CA ILE A 110 15.19 -9.09 -8.19
C ILE A 110 15.71 -10.52 -8.05
N ARG A 111 17.02 -10.69 -8.18
CA ARG A 111 17.75 -11.95 -8.02
C ARG A 111 18.64 -11.86 -6.80
N ILE A 112 18.60 -12.86 -5.93
CA ILE A 112 19.24 -12.79 -4.62
C ILE A 112 20.17 -13.98 -4.41
N PHE A 113 21.42 -13.72 -4.00
CA PHE A 113 22.34 -14.73 -3.53
C PHE A 113 22.57 -14.56 -2.03
N LEU A 114 22.23 -15.58 -1.25
CA LEU A 114 22.40 -15.63 0.20
C LEU A 114 23.64 -16.45 0.57
N GLN A 115 24.39 -16.02 1.57
CA GLN A 115 25.47 -16.79 2.17
C GLN A 115 25.40 -16.69 3.69
N ASP A 116 25.53 -17.82 4.36
CA ASP A 116 25.68 -17.88 5.82
C ASP A 116 26.38 -19.16 6.25
N GLY A 117 26.65 -19.31 7.55
CA GLY A 117 27.23 -20.48 8.18
C GLY A 117 26.51 -20.86 9.47
N SER A 118 26.39 -22.17 9.72
CA SER A 118 25.67 -22.70 10.89
C SER A 118 26.32 -22.37 12.25
N GLY A 119 27.53 -21.82 12.25
CA GLY A 119 28.20 -21.29 13.45
C GLY A 119 28.05 -19.76 13.60
N ASP A 120 27.10 -19.14 12.91
CA ASP A 120 26.86 -17.70 13.05
C ASP A 120 26.24 -17.35 14.40
N LEU A 121 26.02 -16.06 14.68
CA LEU A 121 25.58 -15.54 15.95
C LEU A 121 24.20 -16.11 16.37
N ASP A 122 24.11 -16.51 17.63
CA ASP A 122 22.87 -16.79 18.33
C ASP A 122 22.89 -15.99 19.65
N ILE A 123 22.22 -14.83 19.64
CA ILE A 123 22.27 -13.86 20.73
C ILE A 123 20.87 -13.24 21.00
N TYR A 124 20.78 -12.27 21.88
CA TYR A 124 19.52 -11.62 22.29
C TYR A 124 18.65 -11.11 21.14
N ALA A 125 19.23 -10.76 19.98
CA ALA A 125 18.50 -10.28 18.82
C ALA A 125 17.92 -11.41 17.96
N GLY A 126 18.42 -12.63 18.12
CA GLY A 126 17.98 -13.82 17.41
C GLY A 126 19.14 -14.72 16.96
N ASP A 127 18.80 -15.76 16.24
CA ASP A 127 19.70 -16.71 15.59
C ASP A 127 19.87 -16.33 14.11
N TRP A 128 21.06 -15.86 13.71
CA TRP A 128 21.36 -15.43 12.33
C TRP A 128 21.19 -16.55 11.33
N TRP A 129 21.70 -17.73 11.66
CA TRP A 129 21.59 -18.90 10.77
C TRP A 129 20.13 -19.22 10.46
N LYS A 130 19.28 -19.31 11.47
CA LYS A 130 17.85 -19.58 11.28
C LYS A 130 17.14 -18.46 10.54
N ALA A 131 17.49 -17.22 10.78
CA ALA A 131 16.94 -16.08 10.08
C ALA A 131 17.28 -16.10 8.58
N ASN A 132 18.52 -16.42 8.20
CA ASN A 132 18.91 -16.56 6.80
C ASN A 132 18.26 -17.76 6.12
N GLU A 133 18.12 -18.92 6.79
CA GLU A 133 17.33 -20.04 6.30
C GLU A 133 15.86 -19.66 6.08
N SER A 134 15.26 -18.88 7.00
CA SER A 134 13.87 -18.38 6.88
C SER A 134 13.72 -17.45 5.69
N MET A 135 14.67 -16.54 5.48
CA MET A 135 14.73 -15.67 4.32
C MET A 135 14.76 -16.45 3.00
N GLU A 136 15.64 -17.45 2.89
CA GLU A 136 15.71 -18.30 1.68
C GLU A 136 14.37 -19.00 1.40
N ARG A 137 13.76 -19.59 2.42
CA ARG A 137 12.45 -20.24 2.30
C ARG A 137 11.34 -19.29 1.92
N ALA A 138 11.36 -18.05 2.44
CA ALA A 138 10.38 -17.03 2.09
C ALA A 138 10.53 -16.58 0.64
N LEU A 139 11.76 -16.33 0.19
CA LEU A 139 12.07 -15.96 -1.19
C LEU A 139 11.68 -17.08 -2.18
N THR A 140 12.01 -18.33 -1.86
CA THR A 140 11.61 -19.49 -2.66
C THR A 140 10.09 -19.66 -2.72
N PHE A 141 9.38 -19.47 -1.59
CA PHE A 141 7.92 -19.51 -1.53
C PHE A 141 7.29 -18.42 -2.42
N ALA A 142 7.86 -17.22 -2.36
CA ALA A 142 7.37 -16.08 -3.16
C ALA A 142 7.81 -16.14 -4.64
N GLY A 143 8.60 -17.15 -5.04
CA GLY A 143 9.00 -17.34 -6.44
C GLY A 143 10.15 -16.46 -6.90
N TYR A 144 10.95 -15.93 -5.99
CA TYR A 144 12.16 -15.19 -6.35
C TYR A 144 13.22 -16.10 -6.95
N ASP A 145 14.04 -15.56 -7.82
CA ASP A 145 15.24 -16.19 -8.31
C ASP A 145 16.34 -16.10 -7.23
N VAL A 146 16.40 -17.11 -6.37
CA VAL A 146 17.26 -17.16 -5.19
C VAL A 146 18.20 -18.36 -5.24
N ARG A 147 19.46 -18.16 -4.82
CA ARG A 147 20.45 -19.21 -4.55
C ARG A 147 21.15 -18.93 -3.23
N HIS A 148 21.61 -19.96 -2.59
CA HIS A 148 22.38 -19.84 -1.36
C HIS A 148 23.67 -20.66 -1.39
N ALA A 149 24.63 -20.29 -0.55
CA ALA A 149 25.81 -21.05 -0.20
C ALA A 149 25.90 -21.13 1.33
N TRP A 150 25.51 -22.29 1.86
CA TRP A 150 25.54 -22.56 3.29
C TRP A 150 26.88 -23.21 3.69
N GLY A 151 27.42 -22.85 4.85
CA GLY A 151 28.66 -23.37 5.42
C GLY A 151 28.55 -23.64 6.90
N THR A 152 29.71 -23.87 7.54
CA THR A 152 29.81 -24.09 9.00
C THR A 152 30.52 -22.92 9.72
N GLY A 153 30.85 -21.83 8.98
CA GLY A 153 31.54 -20.66 9.55
C GLY A 153 30.66 -19.85 10.50
N GLY A 154 31.32 -18.96 11.25
CA GLY A 154 30.65 -17.98 12.11
C GLY A 154 30.52 -16.61 11.44
N HIS A 155 30.20 -15.58 12.24
CA HIS A 155 29.91 -14.21 11.77
C HIS A 155 31.18 -13.49 11.27
N ASN A 156 31.69 -13.92 10.12
CA ASN A 156 32.88 -13.30 9.50
C ASN A 156 32.83 -13.39 7.97
N GLY A 157 33.67 -12.59 7.30
CA GLY A 157 33.67 -12.47 5.83
C GLY A 157 34.42 -13.59 5.08
N GLN A 158 35.02 -14.57 5.73
CA GLN A 158 35.91 -15.56 5.08
C GLN A 158 35.17 -16.37 4.01
N HIS A 159 34.05 -16.99 4.36
CA HIS A 159 33.27 -17.81 3.43
C HIS A 159 32.64 -16.93 2.33
N GLY A 160 32.03 -15.79 2.70
CA GLY A 160 31.45 -14.87 1.72
C GLY A 160 32.47 -14.37 0.69
N THR A 161 33.69 -14.05 1.12
CA THR A 161 34.79 -13.64 0.23
C THR A 161 35.22 -14.79 -0.68
N ALA A 162 35.36 -16.00 -0.14
CA ALA A 162 35.80 -17.17 -0.92
C ALA A 162 34.82 -17.51 -2.06
N ILE A 163 33.51 -17.41 -1.83
CA ILE A 163 32.48 -17.75 -2.82
C ILE A 163 32.05 -16.56 -3.69
N PHE A 164 32.54 -15.34 -3.41
CA PHE A 164 32.11 -14.13 -4.09
C PHE A 164 32.23 -14.20 -5.63
N PRO A 165 33.33 -14.72 -6.22
CA PRO A 165 33.41 -14.86 -7.68
C PRO A 165 32.30 -15.79 -8.25
N GLU A 166 31.94 -16.85 -7.55
CA GLU A 166 30.86 -17.75 -7.97
C GLU A 166 29.49 -17.04 -7.84
N ALA A 167 29.27 -16.36 -6.72
CA ALA A 167 28.06 -15.59 -6.50
C ALA A 167 27.84 -14.53 -7.59
N MET A 168 28.91 -13.80 -7.97
CA MET A 168 28.83 -12.82 -9.05
C MET A 168 28.51 -13.48 -10.40
N ARG A 169 29.17 -14.57 -10.77
CA ARG A 169 28.82 -15.30 -12.01
C ARG A 169 27.36 -15.74 -12.03
N TRP A 170 26.84 -16.18 -10.89
CA TRP A 170 25.44 -16.59 -10.80
C TRP A 170 24.46 -15.41 -10.83
N LEU A 171 24.76 -14.30 -10.15
CA LEU A 171 23.92 -13.10 -10.16
C LEU A 171 23.84 -12.47 -11.55
N TRP A 172 24.95 -12.52 -12.32
CA TRP A 172 25.04 -11.94 -13.65
C TRP A 172 24.79 -12.94 -14.79
N ARG A 173 24.39 -14.19 -14.47
CA ARG A 173 24.03 -15.13 -15.52
C ARG A 173 22.90 -14.56 -16.37
N ASP A 174 22.86 -14.90 -17.62
CA ASP A 174 21.88 -14.46 -18.62
C ASP A 174 21.86 -12.94 -18.91
N TYR A 175 22.80 -12.18 -18.32
CA TYR A 175 22.95 -10.77 -18.67
C TYR A 175 23.29 -10.61 -20.16
N PRO A 176 22.65 -9.67 -20.92
CA PRO A 176 21.85 -8.54 -20.43
C PRO A 176 20.31 -8.78 -20.33
N ALA A 177 19.86 -10.01 -20.43
CA ALA A 177 18.43 -10.29 -20.27
C ALA A 177 17.91 -9.78 -18.90
N PRO A 178 16.74 -9.10 -18.88
CA PRO A 178 16.19 -8.56 -17.64
C PRO A 178 15.72 -9.68 -16.72
N ILE A 179 15.90 -9.48 -15.42
CA ILE A 179 15.35 -10.35 -14.39
C ILE A 179 13.84 -10.18 -14.37
N LYS A 180 13.12 -11.29 -14.37
CA LYS A 180 11.65 -11.30 -14.29
C LYS A 180 11.23 -11.71 -12.88
N ALA A 181 10.16 -11.08 -12.38
CA ALA A 181 9.48 -11.57 -11.20
C ALA A 181 8.95 -12.99 -11.46
N GLY A 182 9.11 -13.85 -10.47
CA GLY A 182 8.54 -15.19 -10.52
C GLY A 182 7.08 -15.23 -10.05
N ARG A 183 6.53 -16.43 -9.94
CA ARG A 183 5.17 -16.65 -9.44
C ARG A 183 5.19 -17.09 -7.99
N THR A 184 4.46 -16.37 -7.15
CA THR A 184 4.31 -16.71 -5.73
C THR A 184 3.46 -17.97 -5.53
N LYS A 185 3.76 -18.73 -4.45
CA LYS A 185 2.86 -19.79 -3.95
C LYS A 185 1.75 -19.25 -3.04
N ASN A 186 1.68 -17.93 -2.83
CA ASN A 186 0.59 -17.32 -2.08
C ASN A 186 -0.70 -17.42 -2.90
N GLN A 187 -1.55 -18.36 -2.54
CA GLN A 187 -2.80 -18.63 -3.23
C GLN A 187 -3.74 -17.42 -3.18
N PHE A 188 -3.72 -16.66 -2.10
CA PHE A 188 -4.55 -15.48 -1.94
C PHE A 188 -4.22 -14.37 -2.96
N LEU A 189 -2.93 -14.12 -3.22
CA LEU A 189 -2.49 -13.25 -4.31
C LEU A 189 -2.87 -13.81 -5.69
N ASN A 190 -2.68 -15.11 -5.89
CA ASN A 190 -3.02 -15.78 -7.14
C ASN A 190 -4.53 -15.80 -7.42
N ASP A 191 -5.38 -15.77 -6.40
CA ASP A 191 -6.84 -15.66 -6.55
C ASP A 191 -7.27 -14.23 -6.97
N ILE A 192 -6.43 -13.22 -6.68
CA ILE A 192 -6.72 -11.81 -6.99
C ILE A 192 -6.11 -11.39 -8.31
N LEU A 193 -4.83 -11.70 -8.54
CA LEU A 193 -4.07 -11.21 -9.69
C LEU A 193 -4.09 -12.21 -10.85
N PRO A 194 -4.30 -11.76 -12.10
CA PRO A 194 -4.22 -12.60 -13.28
C PRO A 194 -2.82 -13.20 -13.49
N ASP A 195 -2.75 -14.33 -14.19
CA ASP A 195 -1.47 -15.00 -14.50
C ASP A 195 -0.64 -14.22 -15.54
N ASP A 196 -1.31 -13.45 -16.39
CA ASP A 196 -0.75 -12.56 -17.43
C ASP A 196 -0.78 -11.09 -17.02
N ASP A 197 -0.81 -10.82 -15.72
CA ASP A 197 -0.92 -9.49 -15.16
C ASP A 197 0.20 -8.55 -15.64
N LYS A 198 -0.21 -7.37 -16.08
CA LYS A 198 0.70 -6.34 -16.58
C LYS A 198 1.08 -5.29 -15.54
N GLY A 199 0.60 -5.47 -14.31
CA GLY A 199 0.78 -4.49 -13.23
C GLY A 199 -0.13 -3.26 -13.37
N TRP A 200 0.28 -2.18 -12.74
CA TRP A 200 -0.46 -0.93 -12.74
C TRP A 200 -0.28 -0.13 -14.03
N GLU A 201 -1.39 0.30 -14.63
CA GLU A 201 -1.44 1.22 -15.77
C GLU A 201 -1.77 2.63 -15.31
N LEU A 202 -1.02 3.63 -15.77
CA LEU A 202 -1.31 5.05 -15.52
C LEU A 202 -2.56 5.47 -16.31
N VAL A 203 -3.54 6.05 -15.60
CA VAL A 203 -4.79 6.57 -16.18
C VAL A 203 -4.70 8.09 -16.39
N GLY A 204 -4.08 8.80 -15.44
CA GLY A 204 -3.91 10.24 -15.51
C GLY A 204 -2.94 10.75 -14.43
N GLU A 205 -2.41 11.94 -14.68
CA GLU A 205 -1.42 12.59 -13.82
C GLU A 205 -1.51 14.11 -13.87
N ASN A 206 -0.72 14.79 -13.02
CA ASN A 206 -0.68 16.24 -12.88
C ASN A 206 -1.92 16.84 -12.21
N TYR A 207 -2.57 16.08 -11.32
CA TYR A 207 -3.60 16.59 -10.42
C TYR A 207 -2.98 17.28 -9.21
N GLY A 208 -3.77 18.03 -8.44
CA GLY A 208 -3.29 18.62 -7.20
C GLY A 208 -3.17 17.58 -6.08
N PHE A 209 -4.27 16.88 -5.79
CA PHE A 209 -4.34 15.74 -4.87
C PHE A 209 -5.60 14.94 -5.17
N THR A 210 -5.41 13.70 -5.57
CA THR A 210 -6.50 12.81 -5.99
C THR A 210 -7.06 12.02 -4.80
N GLU A 211 -8.38 11.98 -4.67
CA GLU A 211 -9.11 11.35 -3.57
C GLU A 211 -10.54 10.95 -3.99
N GLY A 212 -11.36 10.45 -3.03
CA GLY A 212 -12.79 10.25 -3.16
C GLY A 212 -13.20 9.35 -4.32
N MET A 213 -12.45 8.28 -4.56
CA MET A 213 -12.68 7.40 -5.70
C MET A 213 -13.95 6.57 -5.51
N ALA A 214 -14.85 6.62 -6.49
CA ALA A 214 -16.12 5.95 -6.47
C ALA A 214 -16.49 5.35 -7.83
N VAL A 215 -17.38 4.37 -7.83
CA VAL A 215 -17.92 3.72 -9.01
C VAL A 215 -19.44 3.87 -9.04
N ASN A 216 -20.02 4.12 -10.20
CA ASN A 216 -21.47 4.14 -10.39
C ASN A 216 -22.01 2.76 -10.82
N THR A 217 -23.32 2.67 -10.97
CA THR A 217 -24.02 1.44 -11.34
C THR A 217 -23.65 0.87 -12.71
N ARG A 218 -22.97 1.63 -13.57
CA ARG A 218 -22.46 1.23 -14.89
C ARG A 218 -20.98 0.83 -14.89
N GLY A 219 -20.33 0.85 -13.73
CA GLY A 219 -18.89 0.59 -13.63
C GLY A 219 -17.98 1.77 -14.03
N GLU A 220 -18.56 2.96 -14.25
CA GLU A 220 -17.81 4.17 -14.53
C GLU A 220 -17.19 4.72 -13.27
N ILE A 221 -15.94 5.18 -13.34
CA ILE A 221 -15.14 5.63 -12.20
C ILE A 221 -15.14 7.14 -12.11
N PHE A 222 -15.24 7.64 -10.89
CA PHE A 222 -15.12 9.05 -10.56
C PHE A 222 -14.08 9.25 -9.46
N PHE A 223 -13.37 10.37 -9.51
CA PHE A 223 -12.44 10.77 -8.46
C PHE A 223 -12.38 12.29 -8.31
N GLN A 224 -11.94 12.74 -7.15
CA GLN A 224 -11.84 14.13 -6.79
C GLN A 224 -10.40 14.63 -6.94
N ASP A 225 -10.20 15.80 -7.49
CA ASP A 225 -8.99 16.61 -7.39
C ASP A 225 -9.29 17.76 -6.40
N ILE A 226 -9.06 17.47 -5.12
CA ILE A 226 -9.56 18.33 -4.03
C ILE A 226 -9.01 19.75 -4.12
N PRO A 227 -7.68 20.00 -4.24
CA PRO A 227 -7.15 21.37 -4.28
C PRO A 227 -7.70 22.18 -5.44
N ASN A 228 -7.99 21.55 -6.57
CA ASN A 228 -8.49 22.20 -7.78
C ASN A 228 -10.03 22.27 -7.84
N SER A 229 -10.76 21.78 -6.82
CA SER A 229 -12.23 21.72 -6.76
C SER A 229 -12.85 21.06 -8.00
N LYS A 230 -12.28 19.94 -8.48
CA LYS A 230 -12.75 19.26 -9.69
C LYS A 230 -13.09 17.80 -9.41
N THR A 231 -14.17 17.33 -10.06
CA THR A 231 -14.47 15.91 -10.17
C THR A 231 -14.15 15.47 -11.58
N TYR A 232 -13.43 14.37 -11.70
CA TYR A 232 -13.14 13.71 -12.98
C TYR A 232 -13.90 12.40 -13.08
N LYS A 233 -14.21 12.01 -14.32
CA LYS A 233 -14.77 10.72 -14.68
C LYS A 233 -13.78 10.01 -15.61
N ILE A 234 -13.57 8.70 -15.41
CA ILE A 234 -12.79 7.90 -16.35
C ILE A 234 -13.74 7.36 -17.40
N ALA A 235 -13.53 7.78 -18.65
CA ALA A 235 -14.31 7.40 -19.79
C ALA A 235 -14.06 5.94 -20.20
N SER A 236 -14.88 5.39 -21.10
CA SER A 236 -14.75 4.01 -21.58
C SER A 236 -13.45 3.73 -22.35
N ASP A 237 -12.80 4.76 -22.89
CA ASP A 237 -11.46 4.68 -23.49
C ASP A 237 -10.33 4.63 -22.43
N GLY A 238 -10.68 4.71 -21.16
CA GLY A 238 -9.76 4.67 -20.02
C GLY A 238 -9.10 6.01 -19.69
N LYS A 239 -9.52 7.12 -20.31
CA LYS A 239 -9.00 8.46 -20.02
C LYS A 239 -9.88 9.20 -19.03
N ALA A 240 -9.23 10.02 -18.19
CA ALA A 240 -9.95 10.89 -17.28
C ALA A 240 -10.41 12.17 -18.00
N GLU A 241 -11.69 12.48 -17.87
CA GLU A 241 -12.32 13.70 -18.39
C GLU A 241 -12.95 14.51 -17.25
N LEU A 242 -12.99 15.82 -17.40
CA LEU A 242 -13.61 16.71 -16.40
C LEU A 242 -15.13 16.47 -16.37
N TYR A 243 -15.66 16.15 -15.18
CA TYR A 243 -17.08 15.89 -14.95
C TYR A 243 -17.78 17.04 -14.22
N ILE A 244 -17.20 17.53 -13.10
CA ILE A 244 -17.70 18.70 -12.38
C ILE A 244 -16.56 19.73 -12.30
N ALA A 245 -16.83 20.94 -12.82
CA ALA A 245 -15.83 22.00 -12.90
C ALA A 245 -15.58 22.72 -11.55
N ASP A 246 -16.57 22.70 -10.66
CA ASP A 246 -16.49 23.22 -9.29
C ASP A 246 -17.19 22.27 -8.32
N SER A 247 -16.45 21.31 -7.79
CA SER A 247 -16.93 20.30 -6.86
C SER A 247 -16.96 20.76 -5.40
N LYS A 248 -16.66 22.04 -5.12
CA LYS A 248 -16.61 22.60 -3.76
C LYS A 248 -15.64 21.87 -2.84
N LYS A 249 -14.44 21.59 -3.33
CA LYS A 249 -13.42 20.79 -2.60
C LYS A 249 -13.97 19.45 -2.14
N ALA A 250 -14.68 18.74 -3.02
CA ALA A 250 -15.23 17.42 -2.73
C ALA A 250 -14.12 16.42 -2.37
N SER A 251 -14.40 15.55 -1.41
CA SER A 251 -13.55 14.46 -0.95
C SER A 251 -14.27 13.11 -1.09
N GLY A 252 -14.62 12.43 -0.01
CA GLY A 252 -15.31 11.14 -0.03
C GLY A 252 -16.54 11.15 -0.90
N THR A 253 -16.65 10.13 -1.77
CA THR A 253 -17.69 10.04 -2.78
C THR A 253 -18.27 8.63 -2.84
N THR A 254 -19.57 8.53 -3.05
CA THR A 254 -20.29 7.27 -3.21
C THR A 254 -21.48 7.43 -4.17
N PHE A 255 -22.07 6.32 -4.63
CA PHE A 255 -23.28 6.34 -5.47
C PHE A 255 -24.42 5.60 -4.81
N SER A 256 -25.64 6.14 -4.91
CA SER A 256 -26.86 5.52 -4.45
C SER A 256 -27.36 4.45 -5.42
N THR A 257 -28.38 3.69 -5.01
CA THR A 257 -29.08 2.72 -5.84
C THR A 257 -29.79 3.35 -7.04
N SER A 258 -30.15 4.65 -6.94
CA SER A 258 -30.72 5.43 -8.04
C SER A 258 -29.65 5.98 -9.01
N GLY A 259 -28.35 5.77 -8.72
CA GLY A 259 -27.23 6.26 -9.52
C GLY A 259 -26.86 7.73 -9.25
N GLU A 260 -27.43 8.34 -8.21
CA GLU A 260 -27.07 9.70 -7.79
C GLU A 260 -25.72 9.67 -7.05
N MET A 261 -24.85 10.64 -7.35
CA MET A 261 -23.57 10.80 -6.68
C MET A 261 -23.76 11.58 -5.36
N LEU A 262 -23.28 10.98 -4.27
CA LEU A 262 -23.18 11.67 -2.97
C LEU A 262 -21.70 11.95 -2.71
N THR A 263 -21.40 13.18 -2.28
CA THR A 263 -20.01 13.54 -1.93
C THR A 263 -19.98 14.56 -0.79
N ILE A 264 -18.97 14.42 0.05
CA ILE A 264 -18.69 15.39 1.11
C ILE A 264 -17.87 16.52 0.52
N THR A 265 -18.20 17.76 0.87
CA THR A 265 -17.60 18.96 0.28
C THR A 265 -17.14 19.93 1.36
N GLY A 266 -16.20 20.79 1.01
CA GLY A 266 -15.85 21.99 1.74
C GLY A 266 -14.89 21.85 2.90
N GLY A 267 -14.35 20.67 3.20
CA GLY A 267 -13.42 20.51 4.31
C GLY A 267 -12.08 21.22 4.13
N TRP A 268 -11.63 21.32 2.88
CA TRP A 268 -10.41 22.03 2.50
C TRP A 268 -10.66 23.49 2.10
N SER A 269 -11.87 24.01 2.35
CA SER A 269 -12.24 25.41 2.10
C SER A 269 -11.87 26.29 3.28
N GLU A 270 -11.67 27.60 3.03
CA GLU A 270 -11.46 28.60 4.05
C GLU A 270 -12.56 29.70 3.95
N PRO A 271 -13.51 29.74 4.87
CA PRO A 271 -13.77 28.81 5.96
C PRO A 271 -14.35 27.47 5.49
N PRO A 272 -14.22 26.37 6.25
CA PRO A 272 -14.80 25.07 5.89
C PRO A 272 -16.33 25.13 5.81
N THR A 273 -16.93 24.69 4.70
CA THR A 273 -18.40 24.64 4.53
C THR A 273 -19.01 23.32 4.95
N LYS A 274 -18.27 22.23 4.83
CA LYS A 274 -18.58 20.88 5.38
C LYS A 274 -20.03 20.42 5.14
N GLN A 275 -20.34 20.09 3.88
CA GLN A 275 -21.70 19.65 3.48
C GLN A 275 -21.67 18.28 2.81
N LEU A 276 -22.74 17.52 2.94
CA LEU A 276 -23.01 16.35 2.11
C LEU A 276 -23.93 16.77 0.96
N HIS A 277 -23.40 16.72 -0.26
CA HIS A 277 -24.13 17.01 -1.49
C HIS A 277 -24.63 15.75 -2.17
N ARG A 278 -25.83 15.82 -2.75
CA ARG A 278 -26.37 14.80 -3.65
C ARG A 278 -26.54 15.42 -5.03
N TYR A 279 -25.74 14.99 -5.99
CA TYR A 279 -25.75 15.48 -7.36
C TYR A 279 -26.80 14.74 -8.20
N LYS A 280 -27.72 15.52 -8.79
CA LYS A 280 -28.67 15.06 -9.82
C LYS A 280 -28.07 15.14 -11.21
N THR A 281 -27.24 16.13 -11.44
CA THR A 281 -26.43 16.34 -12.66
C THR A 281 -25.12 16.99 -12.24
N PRO A 282 -24.10 17.06 -13.09
CA PRO A 282 -22.85 17.75 -12.77
C PRO A 282 -23.00 19.22 -12.34
N ALA A 283 -24.08 19.87 -12.78
CA ALA A 283 -24.37 21.29 -12.49
C ALA A 283 -25.41 21.51 -11.38
N LYS A 284 -26.07 20.45 -10.88
CA LYS A 284 -27.19 20.59 -9.94
C LYS A 284 -27.12 19.56 -8.82
N TYR A 285 -27.08 20.06 -7.59
CA TYR A 285 -27.09 19.25 -6.39
C TYR A 285 -28.10 19.76 -5.35
N ASP A 286 -28.50 18.89 -4.44
CA ASP A 286 -29.18 19.22 -3.21
C ASP A 286 -28.23 19.03 -2.03
N VAL A 287 -28.34 19.87 -0.99
CA VAL A 287 -27.63 19.66 0.27
C VAL A 287 -28.43 18.64 1.09
N VAL A 288 -27.85 17.48 1.39
CA VAL A 288 -28.45 16.41 2.18
C VAL A 288 -28.27 16.68 3.67
N ALA A 289 -27.11 17.20 4.05
CA ALA A 289 -26.80 17.55 5.42
C ALA A 289 -25.73 18.65 5.46
N ASP A 290 -25.90 19.59 6.41
CA ASP A 290 -24.96 20.64 6.76
C ASP A 290 -24.09 20.23 7.94
N GLU A 291 -23.01 20.97 8.18
CA GLU A 291 -22.06 20.75 9.28
C GLU A 291 -21.54 19.32 9.34
N MET A 292 -21.40 18.71 8.17
CA MET A 292 -20.87 17.38 8.04
C MET A 292 -19.34 17.44 8.08
N PRO A 293 -18.76 16.70 9.01
CA PRO A 293 -17.32 16.58 9.03
C PRO A 293 -16.81 15.92 7.75
N ASP A 294 -15.65 16.30 7.35
CA ASP A 294 -15.06 16.12 6.06
C ASP A 294 -14.17 14.88 6.01
N ASN A 295 -14.61 13.79 5.33
CA ASN A 295 -13.67 12.93 4.63
C ASN A 295 -14.31 11.80 3.80
N ASP A 296 -14.78 10.66 4.36
CA ASP A 296 -15.29 9.56 3.54
C ASP A 296 -16.75 9.22 3.88
N VAL A 297 -17.45 8.66 2.90
CA VAL A 297 -18.88 8.38 2.96
C VAL A 297 -19.23 7.07 2.24
N THR A 298 -20.14 6.30 2.82
CA THR A 298 -20.78 5.17 2.14
C THR A 298 -22.31 5.21 2.37
N ILE A 299 -23.05 4.70 1.39
CA ILE A 299 -24.50 4.59 1.47
C ILE A 299 -24.89 3.11 1.37
N ALA A 300 -25.74 2.64 2.27
CA ALA A 300 -26.28 1.29 2.21
C ALA A 300 -27.42 1.18 1.19
N PHE A 301 -27.72 -0.05 0.77
CA PHE A 301 -28.81 -0.33 -0.18
C PHE A 301 -30.19 0.16 0.31
N ASN A 302 -30.39 0.19 1.62
CA ASN A 302 -31.61 0.71 2.26
C ASN A 302 -31.65 2.25 2.37
N GLY A 303 -30.63 2.96 1.89
CA GLY A 303 -30.55 4.42 1.90
C GLY A 303 -29.91 5.03 3.14
N ASN A 304 -29.51 4.25 4.14
CA ASN A 304 -28.76 4.74 5.29
C ASN A 304 -27.34 5.15 4.85
N ILE A 305 -26.87 6.32 5.30
CA ILE A 305 -25.57 6.88 4.94
C ILE A 305 -24.69 6.88 6.19
N TYR A 306 -23.49 6.31 6.06
CA TYR A 306 -22.47 6.38 7.10
C TYR A 306 -21.38 7.34 6.66
N VAL A 307 -21.14 8.35 7.52
CA VAL A 307 -20.17 9.41 7.29
C VAL A 307 -19.22 9.45 8.47
N ARG A 308 -17.94 9.53 8.20
CA ARG A 308 -16.96 9.67 9.23
C ARG A 308 -16.35 11.07 9.23
N SER A 309 -15.94 11.52 10.41
CA SER A 309 -15.41 12.84 10.68
C SER A 309 -14.04 12.75 11.32
N PRO A 310 -12.96 13.16 10.67
CA PRO A 310 -11.84 13.66 11.43
C PRO A 310 -12.11 15.12 11.80
N ASP A 311 -12.13 15.43 13.06
CA ASP A 311 -12.04 16.81 13.51
C ASP A 311 -10.56 17.26 13.64
N GLY A 312 -9.79 16.97 12.58
CA GLY A 312 -8.33 17.14 12.52
C GLY A 312 -7.56 15.93 13.07
N ARG A 313 -6.22 16.00 13.01
CA ARG A 313 -5.34 14.92 13.45
C ARG A 313 -5.28 14.77 14.98
N GLU A 314 -5.55 15.84 15.70
CA GLU A 314 -5.41 15.92 17.15
C GLU A 314 -6.69 15.62 17.92
N ARG A 315 -7.85 15.67 17.25
CA ARG A 315 -9.15 15.42 17.87
C ARG A 315 -9.69 14.04 17.52
N PRO A 316 -10.41 13.39 18.46
CA PRO A 316 -11.10 12.15 18.16
C PRO A 316 -12.11 12.33 17.03
N SER A 317 -12.17 11.34 16.14
CA SER A 317 -13.14 11.29 15.04
C SER A 317 -14.45 10.70 15.51
N ASN A 318 -15.55 11.22 14.96
CA ASN A 318 -16.91 10.67 15.13
C ASN A 318 -17.36 9.92 13.87
N LEU A 319 -18.22 8.96 14.06
CA LEU A 319 -18.92 8.25 12.99
C LEU A 319 -20.41 8.59 13.08
N TYR A 320 -20.99 8.98 11.96
CA TYR A 320 -22.39 9.42 11.86
C TYR A 320 -23.20 8.45 11.00
N LEU A 321 -24.46 8.24 11.39
CA LEU A 321 -25.52 7.67 10.58
C LEU A 321 -26.48 8.77 10.18
N ILE A 322 -26.77 8.93 8.89
CA ILE A 322 -27.90 9.68 8.38
C ILE A 322 -28.87 8.67 7.79
N ARG A 323 -30.07 8.58 8.38
CA ARG A 323 -31.11 7.68 7.89
C ARG A 323 -31.74 8.21 6.61
N ALA A 324 -32.45 7.34 5.91
CA ALA A 324 -33.17 7.70 4.68
C ALA A 324 -34.22 8.81 4.90
N ASP A 325 -34.73 8.97 6.10
CA ASP A 325 -35.65 10.05 6.50
C ASP A 325 -34.94 11.38 6.84
N GLY A 326 -33.60 11.41 6.76
CA GLY A 326 -32.77 12.58 7.07
C GLY A 326 -32.37 12.73 8.54
N THR A 327 -32.82 11.84 9.44
CA THR A 327 -32.41 11.89 10.86
C THR A 327 -30.93 11.53 11.01
N ARG A 328 -30.21 12.28 11.86
CA ARG A 328 -28.78 12.12 12.09
C ARG A 328 -28.45 11.62 13.48
N HIS A 329 -27.56 10.65 13.58
CA HIS A 329 -27.08 10.08 14.85
C HIS A 329 -25.56 9.98 14.85
N ILE A 330 -24.93 10.22 16.00
CA ILE A 330 -23.55 9.78 16.26
C ILE A 330 -23.64 8.29 16.63
N VAL A 331 -22.92 7.44 15.91
CA VAL A 331 -22.96 5.98 16.11
C VAL A 331 -21.66 5.41 16.69
N ASP A 332 -20.58 6.18 16.67
CA ASP A 332 -19.34 5.93 17.41
C ASP A 332 -18.52 7.21 17.58
N GLU A 333 -17.70 7.25 18.64
CA GLU A 333 -16.82 8.37 18.98
C GLU A 333 -15.44 7.85 19.40
N GLY A 334 -14.43 8.71 19.35
CA GLY A 334 -13.12 8.44 19.93
C GLY A 334 -12.14 7.69 19.05
N LEU A 335 -12.42 7.52 17.74
CA LEU A 335 -11.46 6.98 16.79
C LEU A 335 -10.30 7.96 16.56
N LYS A 336 -9.07 7.44 16.44
CA LYS A 336 -7.87 8.24 16.18
C LYS A 336 -7.68 8.46 14.69
N PHE A 337 -8.16 9.58 14.19
CA PHE A 337 -8.12 9.91 12.77
C PHE A 337 -8.74 8.79 11.91
N ALA A 338 -10.05 8.50 12.16
CA ALA A 338 -10.79 7.60 11.29
C ALA A 338 -10.70 8.09 9.84
N ASN A 339 -10.60 7.21 8.83
CA ASN A 339 -10.42 7.59 7.43
C ASN A 339 -11.43 6.88 6.53
N GLY A 340 -11.11 5.87 5.79
CA GLY A 340 -12.05 5.21 4.91
C GLY A 340 -13.18 4.46 5.63
N VAL A 341 -14.34 4.37 4.98
CA VAL A 341 -15.51 3.64 5.45
C VAL A 341 -16.07 2.75 4.34
N CYS A 342 -16.41 1.50 4.67
CA CYS A 342 -16.91 0.50 3.71
C CYS A 342 -17.90 -0.46 4.36
N LEU A 343 -18.93 -0.86 3.62
CA LEU A 343 -19.87 -1.91 4.01
C LEU A 343 -19.35 -3.29 3.61
N SER A 344 -19.64 -4.32 4.40
CA SER A 344 -19.51 -5.70 3.95
C SER A 344 -20.42 -5.99 2.75
N PRO A 345 -20.15 -7.00 1.92
CA PRO A 345 -21.00 -7.32 0.77
C PRO A 345 -22.45 -7.64 1.13
N ASP A 346 -22.68 -8.23 2.29
CA ASP A 346 -24.02 -8.51 2.84
C ASP A 346 -24.62 -7.33 3.62
N GLN A 347 -23.86 -6.23 3.74
CA GLN A 347 -24.24 -5.00 4.44
C GLN A 347 -24.66 -5.20 5.91
N THR A 348 -24.15 -6.24 6.56
CA THR A 348 -24.35 -6.50 7.99
C THR A 348 -23.25 -5.92 8.85
N GLN A 349 -22.13 -5.54 8.23
CA GLN A 349 -20.97 -4.98 8.91
C GLN A 349 -20.49 -3.67 8.25
N LEU A 350 -19.95 -2.78 9.07
CA LEU A 350 -19.27 -1.57 8.64
C LEU A 350 -17.81 -1.65 9.05
N TYR A 351 -16.91 -1.41 8.12
CA TYR A 351 -15.47 -1.34 8.35
C TYR A 351 -14.99 0.11 8.31
N VAL A 352 -14.07 0.46 9.22
CA VAL A 352 -13.49 1.81 9.31
C VAL A 352 -11.99 1.69 9.50
N THR A 353 -11.21 2.41 8.67
CA THR A 353 -9.77 2.54 8.85
C THR A 353 -9.45 3.62 9.88
N GLU A 354 -8.40 3.43 10.65
CA GLU A 354 -7.89 4.38 11.63
C GLU A 354 -6.45 4.75 11.28
N SER A 355 -6.26 5.89 10.59
CA SER A 355 -4.96 6.28 10.00
C SER A 355 -3.85 6.45 11.02
N ALA A 356 -4.17 6.96 12.21
CA ALA A 356 -3.21 7.21 13.28
C ALA A 356 -2.91 5.97 14.14
N THR A 357 -3.28 4.78 13.65
CA THR A 357 -2.95 3.48 14.25
C THR A 357 -2.70 2.44 13.18
N HIS A 358 -2.63 1.16 13.58
CA HIS A 358 -2.52 0.01 12.68
C HIS A 358 -3.86 -0.69 12.47
N TRP A 359 -4.96 -0.18 13.05
CA TRP A 359 -6.20 -0.92 13.12
C TRP A 359 -7.18 -0.59 12.00
N VAL A 360 -7.83 -1.62 11.50
CA VAL A 360 -9.14 -1.55 10.87
C VAL A 360 -10.16 -1.97 11.92
N TRP A 361 -11.20 -1.19 12.10
CA TRP A 361 -12.30 -1.47 13.01
C TRP A 361 -13.48 -2.08 12.26
N VAL A 362 -14.26 -2.92 12.95
CA VAL A 362 -15.51 -3.48 12.43
C VAL A 362 -16.64 -3.24 13.43
N TYR A 363 -17.82 -2.99 12.90
CA TYR A 363 -19.06 -2.81 13.63
C TYR A 363 -20.13 -3.69 13.05
N GLN A 364 -21.02 -4.21 13.86
CA GLN A 364 -22.25 -4.85 13.43
C GLN A 364 -23.32 -3.79 13.19
N ILE A 365 -23.95 -3.80 12.01
CA ILE A 365 -25.06 -2.91 11.66
C ILE A 365 -26.36 -3.55 12.17
N GLN A 366 -27.11 -2.80 12.99
CA GLN A 366 -28.41 -3.21 13.51
C GLN A 366 -29.52 -2.93 12.49
N PRO A 367 -30.72 -3.56 12.62
CA PRO A 367 -31.83 -3.34 11.69
C PRO A 367 -32.26 -1.87 11.56
N ASP A 368 -32.08 -1.06 12.59
CA ASP A 368 -32.36 0.37 12.59
C ASP A 368 -31.21 1.23 12.06
N GLY A 369 -30.12 0.61 11.61
CA GLY A 369 -28.91 1.26 11.12
C GLY A 369 -27.90 1.67 12.20
N MET A 370 -28.23 1.56 13.49
CA MET A 370 -27.27 1.82 14.56
C MET A 370 -26.14 0.79 14.56
N LEU A 371 -24.98 1.18 15.11
CA LEU A 371 -23.82 0.30 15.19
C LEU A 371 -23.66 -0.29 16.58
N SER A 372 -23.21 -1.55 16.62
CA SER A 372 -22.89 -2.25 17.86
C SER A 372 -21.65 -3.13 17.70
N HIS A 373 -21.19 -3.74 18.79
CA HIS A 373 -20.12 -4.73 18.80
C HIS A 373 -18.84 -4.26 18.10
N LYS A 374 -18.42 -3.00 18.38
CA LYS A 374 -17.15 -2.47 17.91
C LYS A 374 -16.00 -3.39 18.28
N GLN A 375 -15.21 -3.80 17.28
CA GLN A 375 -14.05 -4.67 17.48
C GLN A 375 -12.87 -4.23 16.62
N ARG A 376 -11.65 -4.47 17.12
CA ARG A 376 -10.45 -4.47 16.32
C ARG A 376 -10.51 -5.63 15.35
N TYR A 377 -10.53 -5.34 14.06
CA TYR A 377 -10.73 -6.35 13.03
C TYR A 377 -9.42 -6.80 12.41
N GLY A 378 -8.64 -5.88 11.87
CA GLY A 378 -7.40 -6.21 11.19
C GLY A 378 -6.25 -5.33 11.64
N TRP A 379 -5.05 -5.95 11.72
CA TRP A 379 -3.79 -5.27 12.00
C TRP A 379 -3.00 -5.08 10.70
N LEU A 380 -2.75 -3.83 10.32
CA LEU A 380 -1.99 -3.49 9.12
C LEU A 380 -0.49 -3.61 9.39
N HIS A 381 0.24 -4.18 8.43
CA HIS A 381 1.69 -4.22 8.46
C HIS A 381 2.27 -2.85 8.09
N VAL A 382 3.21 -2.38 8.88
CA VAL A 382 3.99 -1.18 8.60
C VAL A 382 5.45 -1.46 8.91
N ARG A 383 6.32 -0.58 8.46
CA ARG A 383 7.76 -0.65 8.79
C ARG A 383 7.97 -0.26 10.25
N ASP A 384 8.99 -0.80 10.89
CA ASP A 384 9.29 -0.52 12.31
C ASP A 384 9.58 0.96 12.61
N VAL A 385 9.89 1.75 11.60
CA VAL A 385 10.10 3.20 11.72
C VAL A 385 8.81 4.02 11.61
N ASP A 386 7.71 3.40 11.23
CA ASP A 386 6.42 4.06 11.08
C ASP A 386 5.55 3.81 12.32
N GLU A 387 5.15 4.87 13.00
CA GLU A 387 4.24 4.77 14.15
C GLU A 387 2.82 4.42 13.75
N ASN A 388 2.43 4.75 12.51
CA ASN A 388 1.07 4.66 12.01
C ASN A 388 1.02 4.01 10.63
N ALA A 389 -0.07 3.32 10.33
CA ALA A 389 -0.29 2.73 9.01
C ALA A 389 -0.66 3.77 7.94
N TRP A 390 -1.13 4.95 8.37
CA TRP A 390 -1.69 5.97 7.49
C TRP A 390 -2.71 5.36 6.51
N SER A 391 -3.49 4.40 7.03
CA SER A 391 -4.54 3.77 6.26
C SER A 391 -5.60 4.78 5.88
N ASP A 392 -6.07 4.71 4.64
CA ASP A 392 -7.00 5.65 4.07
C ASP A 392 -8.20 4.91 3.46
N GLY A 393 -8.38 4.92 2.16
CA GLY A 393 -9.50 4.26 1.51
C GLY A 393 -9.62 2.76 1.80
N ILE A 394 -10.83 2.26 1.82
CA ILE A 394 -11.18 0.86 2.09
C ILE A 394 -12.32 0.42 1.19
N LYS A 395 -12.22 -0.77 0.60
CA LYS A 395 -13.29 -1.39 -0.20
C LYS A 395 -13.30 -2.91 0.01
N CYS A 396 -14.44 -3.54 -0.31
CA CYS A 396 -14.59 -4.99 -0.29
C CYS A 396 -14.73 -5.56 -1.70
N ASP A 397 -14.30 -6.81 -1.90
CA ASP A 397 -14.76 -7.62 -3.03
C ASP A 397 -15.98 -8.49 -2.65
N ARG A 398 -16.59 -9.15 -3.63
CA ARG A 398 -17.78 -9.98 -3.43
C ARG A 398 -17.57 -11.22 -2.56
N ASP A 399 -16.32 -11.63 -2.38
CA ASP A 399 -15.95 -12.74 -1.50
C ASP A 399 -15.69 -12.27 -0.06
N GLY A 400 -15.81 -10.96 0.21
CA GLY A 400 -15.62 -10.35 1.53
C GLY A 400 -14.17 -10.07 1.89
N ARG A 401 -13.23 -10.12 0.92
CA ARG A 401 -11.87 -9.61 1.15
C ARG A 401 -11.90 -8.10 1.25
N ILE A 402 -11.12 -7.55 2.17
CA ILE A 402 -11.06 -6.12 2.43
C ILE A 402 -9.74 -5.57 1.92
N TYR A 403 -9.81 -4.56 1.08
CA TYR A 403 -8.67 -3.86 0.48
C TYR A 403 -8.50 -2.51 1.17
N VAL A 404 -7.33 -2.29 1.74
CA VAL A 404 -7.01 -1.08 2.51
C VAL A 404 -5.77 -0.41 1.93
N THR A 405 -5.86 0.88 1.63
CA THR A 405 -4.69 1.68 1.27
C THR A 405 -3.84 1.97 2.51
N SER A 406 -2.52 1.92 2.38
CA SER A 406 -1.58 2.13 3.48
C SER A 406 -0.21 2.57 2.98
N LEU A 407 0.70 2.93 3.88
CA LEU A 407 2.11 3.22 3.54
C LEU A 407 2.82 2.04 2.85
N SER A 408 2.39 0.82 3.10
CA SER A 408 2.97 -0.39 2.49
C SER A 408 2.32 -0.78 1.15
N GLY A 409 1.41 0.03 0.62
CA GLY A 409 0.60 -0.26 -0.56
C GLY A 409 -0.81 -0.72 -0.19
N LEU A 410 -1.45 -1.52 -1.06
CA LEU A 410 -2.75 -2.11 -0.78
C LEU A 410 -2.59 -3.37 0.06
N GLN A 411 -3.07 -3.37 1.29
CA GLN A 411 -3.13 -4.55 2.13
C GLN A 411 -4.50 -5.22 2.00
N VAL A 412 -4.50 -6.51 1.71
CA VAL A 412 -5.72 -7.27 1.50
C VAL A 412 -5.92 -8.26 2.64
N MET A 413 -7.04 -8.11 3.32
CA MET A 413 -7.46 -8.96 4.44
C MET A 413 -8.45 -10.01 3.97
N ASP A 414 -8.39 -11.17 4.57
CA ASP A 414 -9.46 -12.16 4.46
C ASP A 414 -10.68 -11.77 5.31
N PRO A 415 -11.84 -12.48 5.17
CA PRO A 415 -13.03 -12.19 5.97
C PRO A 415 -12.88 -12.40 7.49
N LEU A 416 -11.72 -12.81 7.97
CA LEU A 416 -11.35 -12.93 9.39
C LEU A 416 -10.44 -11.80 9.88
N GLY A 417 -10.15 -10.79 9.03
CA GLY A 417 -9.32 -9.63 9.37
C GLY A 417 -7.82 -9.88 9.31
N ARG A 418 -7.36 -10.99 8.71
CA ARG A 418 -5.94 -11.30 8.60
C ARG A 418 -5.37 -10.78 7.28
N VAL A 419 -4.33 -9.96 7.32
CA VAL A 419 -3.63 -9.53 6.10
C VAL A 419 -2.96 -10.74 5.44
N GLN A 420 -3.45 -11.14 4.27
CA GLN A 420 -2.98 -12.28 3.50
C GLN A 420 -2.13 -11.85 2.30
N ALA A 421 -2.36 -10.66 1.78
CA ALA A 421 -1.65 -10.12 0.63
C ALA A 421 -1.33 -8.63 0.80
N ILE A 422 -0.23 -8.20 0.18
CA ILE A 422 0.15 -6.80 0.04
C ILE A 422 0.49 -6.58 -1.44
N ILE A 423 -0.30 -5.74 -2.10
CA ILE A 423 -0.09 -5.39 -3.51
C ILE A 423 0.68 -4.07 -3.54
N PRO A 424 1.95 -4.07 -3.97
CA PRO A 424 2.71 -2.83 -4.12
C PRO A 424 2.03 -1.87 -5.09
N VAL A 425 2.11 -0.58 -4.79
CA VAL A 425 1.60 0.49 -5.66
C VAL A 425 2.77 1.26 -6.28
N PRO A 426 2.58 1.92 -7.44
CA PRO A 426 3.63 2.73 -8.02
C PRO A 426 4.10 3.82 -7.06
N LYS A 427 5.43 4.04 -6.98
CA LYS A 427 5.99 5.12 -6.16
C LYS A 427 5.63 6.48 -6.77
N THR A 428 5.07 7.34 -5.96
CA THR A 428 4.74 8.74 -6.28
C THR A 428 5.30 9.66 -5.21
N LYS A 429 5.05 10.96 -5.30
CA LYS A 429 5.44 11.94 -4.27
C LYS A 429 4.69 11.78 -2.95
N GLY A 430 3.57 11.04 -2.97
CA GLY A 430 2.75 10.76 -1.80
C GLY A 430 2.27 9.31 -1.78
N GLN A 431 1.49 8.97 -0.77
CA GLN A 431 0.93 7.64 -0.60
C GLN A 431 -0.32 7.41 -1.45
N VAL A 432 -0.74 6.16 -1.56
CA VAL A 432 -2.05 5.78 -2.08
C VAL A 432 -3.13 6.22 -1.08
N SER A 433 -4.11 7.00 -1.57
CA SER A 433 -5.18 7.58 -0.74
C SER A 433 -6.46 6.75 -0.83
N ASN A 434 -6.96 6.48 -2.03
CA ASN A 434 -8.25 5.80 -2.17
C ASN A 434 -8.21 4.70 -3.24
N LEU A 435 -9.26 3.87 -3.28
CA LEU A 435 -9.41 2.78 -4.25
C LEU A 435 -10.89 2.51 -4.56
N THR A 436 -11.15 1.90 -5.71
CA THR A 436 -12.46 1.31 -6.03
C THR A 436 -12.33 0.23 -7.11
N PHE A 437 -13.34 -0.61 -7.23
CA PHE A 437 -13.46 -1.57 -8.32
C PHE A 437 -14.41 -1.01 -9.37
N GLY A 438 -14.00 -1.04 -10.63
CA GLY A 438 -14.81 -0.55 -11.74
C GLY A 438 -14.69 -1.38 -13.00
N GLY A 439 -15.08 -0.79 -14.13
CA GLY A 439 -15.28 -1.49 -15.37
C GLY A 439 -16.65 -2.17 -15.44
N PRO A 440 -17.07 -2.65 -16.63
CA PRO A 440 -18.39 -3.25 -16.80
C PRO A 440 -18.68 -4.45 -15.90
N GLU A 441 -17.63 -5.19 -15.51
CA GLU A 441 -17.71 -6.37 -14.66
C GLU A 441 -17.24 -6.11 -13.21
N PHE A 442 -16.87 -4.85 -12.87
CA PHE A 442 -16.30 -4.46 -11.56
C PHE A 442 -15.04 -5.25 -11.18
N ASP A 443 -14.23 -5.61 -12.17
CA ASP A 443 -13.02 -6.42 -12.05
C ASP A 443 -11.75 -5.68 -12.48
N VAL A 444 -11.80 -4.36 -12.47
CA VAL A 444 -10.67 -3.47 -12.63
C VAL A 444 -10.51 -2.65 -11.36
N LEU A 445 -9.39 -2.81 -10.69
CA LEU A 445 -9.05 -2.07 -9.50
C LEU A 445 -8.43 -0.73 -9.91
N TYR A 446 -8.95 0.37 -9.38
CA TYR A 446 -8.45 1.73 -9.56
C TYR A 446 -7.95 2.27 -8.23
N ILE A 447 -6.88 3.06 -8.27
CA ILE A 447 -6.30 3.73 -7.09
C ILE A 447 -5.96 5.18 -7.40
N THR A 448 -6.07 6.02 -6.38
CA THR A 448 -5.55 7.39 -6.34
C THR A 448 -4.23 7.41 -5.58
N CYS A 449 -3.21 8.06 -6.15
CA CYS A 449 -1.86 8.17 -5.58
C CYS A 449 -1.36 9.60 -5.73
N HIS A 450 -1.66 10.45 -4.76
CA HIS A 450 -1.28 11.87 -4.74
C HIS A 450 -1.76 12.61 -6.01
N ASP A 451 -0.86 12.86 -6.98
CA ASP A 451 -1.12 13.58 -8.23
C ASP A 451 -1.47 12.67 -9.42
N LYS A 452 -1.70 11.38 -9.17
CA LYS A 452 -1.87 10.34 -10.21
C LYS A 452 -3.01 9.39 -9.90
N VAL A 453 -3.52 8.80 -10.97
CA VAL A 453 -4.52 7.73 -10.92
C VAL A 453 -4.02 6.54 -11.72
N TYR A 454 -4.14 5.34 -11.15
CA TYR A 454 -3.74 4.08 -11.80
C TYR A 454 -4.90 3.10 -11.81
N ARG A 455 -4.80 2.11 -12.72
CA ARG A 455 -5.71 0.96 -12.77
C ARG A 455 -4.95 -0.35 -12.93
N ARG A 456 -5.59 -1.46 -12.53
CA ARG A 456 -5.07 -2.81 -12.70
C ARG A 456 -6.19 -3.81 -12.85
N LYS A 457 -6.11 -4.71 -13.82
CA LYS A 457 -7.06 -5.81 -13.98
C LYS A 457 -6.88 -6.82 -12.84
N VAL A 458 -8.00 -7.35 -12.32
CA VAL A 458 -8.02 -8.39 -11.28
C VAL A 458 -9.00 -9.50 -11.64
N LYS A 459 -8.89 -10.66 -11.00
CA LYS A 459 -9.80 -11.82 -11.18
C LYS A 459 -11.07 -11.68 -10.35
N VAL A 460 -11.03 -10.88 -9.31
CA VAL A 460 -12.13 -10.69 -8.36
C VAL A 460 -13.03 -9.54 -8.79
N LYS A 461 -14.27 -9.52 -8.27
CA LYS A 461 -15.23 -8.44 -8.54
C LYS A 461 -15.49 -7.65 -7.27
N GLY A 462 -15.51 -6.33 -7.38
CA GLY A 462 -15.86 -5.45 -6.28
C GLY A 462 -17.29 -5.68 -5.80
N ALA A 463 -17.50 -5.53 -4.49
CA ALA A 463 -18.82 -5.43 -3.90
C ALA A 463 -19.24 -3.95 -3.89
N ASN A 464 -20.41 -3.67 -4.43
CA ASN A 464 -20.90 -2.30 -4.52
C ASN A 464 -22.08 -2.09 -3.57
N ASN A 465 -22.06 -0.97 -2.87
CA ASN A 465 -23.08 -0.58 -1.90
C ASN A 465 -24.47 -0.35 -2.51
N PHE A 466 -24.55 -0.06 -3.80
CA PHE A 466 -25.82 0.07 -4.54
C PHE A 466 -26.40 -1.26 -5.02
N GLU A 467 -25.68 -2.36 -4.89
CA GLU A 467 -26.17 -3.70 -5.17
C GLU A 467 -26.94 -4.26 -3.98
N LYS A 468 -27.88 -5.19 -4.24
CA LYS A 468 -28.52 -5.94 -3.16
C LYS A 468 -27.49 -6.66 -2.31
N PRO A 469 -27.67 -6.73 -0.99
CA PRO A 469 -26.77 -7.47 -0.11
C PRO A 469 -26.48 -8.88 -0.61
N ILE A 470 -25.20 -9.24 -0.66
CA ILE A 470 -24.70 -10.51 -1.20
C ILE A 470 -24.31 -11.40 -0.02
N LYS A 471 -24.89 -12.59 0.07
CA LYS A 471 -24.48 -13.56 1.09
C LYS A 471 -23.02 -13.98 0.87
N LEU A 472 -22.20 -13.78 1.89
CA LEU A 472 -20.80 -14.16 1.84
C LEU A 472 -20.62 -15.68 1.75
N PRO A 473 -19.60 -16.18 1.03
CA PRO A 473 -19.17 -17.56 1.12
C PRO A 473 -18.66 -17.87 2.54
N ASN A 474 -18.70 -19.14 2.92
CA ASN A 474 -18.11 -19.53 4.19
C ASN A 474 -16.61 -19.23 4.19
N PRO A 475 -16.03 -18.68 5.30
CA PRO A 475 -14.61 -18.43 5.40
C PRO A 475 -13.81 -19.69 5.14
N ARG A 476 -12.78 -19.60 4.29
CA ARG A 476 -11.79 -20.68 4.16
C ARG A 476 -10.76 -20.50 5.29
N LEU A 477 -10.61 -21.53 6.09
CA LEU A 477 -9.65 -21.59 7.19
C LEU A 477 -8.22 -21.77 6.65
#